data_f02180dd9f6fd95b10b61ed060f85387
#
_entry.id   f02180dd9f6fd95b10b61ed060f85387
#
_cell.length_a   1.000
_cell.length_b   1.000
_cell.length_c   1.000
_cell.angle_alpha   90.00
_cell.angle_beta   90.00
_cell.angle_gamma   90.00
#
_symmetry.space_group_name_H-M   'P 1'
#
loop_
_entity.id
_entity.type
_entity.pdbx_description
1 polymer ?
#
loop_
_entity_poly.entity_id
_entity_poly.type
_entity_poly.pdbx_seq_one_letter_code
_entity_poly.pdbx_strand_id
1 'polypeptide(L)'
;MIILILGIACLLTCIIEACMLFAMHYQANKWILASLVCNLLTNISLNLIYPAVDYLFTMILPNTGIFSFALGHFFGYCVLVLMEVGVVFLEAWMYGFFVADAPFRERLSTSAKVNATSFILGLIITSATLCACRLPYYA
;
A
#
# COMPACT_ATOMS: atom_id res chain seq x y z
N MET A 1 -8.70 16.62 8.39
CA MET A 1 -9.08 16.04 7.07
C MET A 1 -8.10 14.96 6.62
N ILE A 2 -6.79 15.23 6.50
CA ILE A 2 -5.78 14.25 6.03
C ILE A 2 -5.76 12.97 6.89
N ILE A 3 -5.73 13.08 8.23
CA ILE A 3 -5.71 11.93 9.14
C ILE A 3 -6.94 11.02 8.94
N LEU A 4 -8.11 11.62 8.71
CA LEU A 4 -9.34 10.87 8.45
C LEU A 4 -9.26 10.08 7.14
N ILE A 5 -8.73 10.69 6.08
CA ILE A 5 -8.54 10.04 4.77
C ILE A 5 -7.57 8.87 4.90
N LEU A 6 -6.44 9.07 5.57
CA LEU A 6 -5.45 8.03 5.83
C LEU A 6 -6.03 6.89 6.67
N GLY A 7 -6.83 7.21 7.69
CA GLY A 7 -7.51 6.21 8.51
C GLY A 7 -8.50 5.37 7.70
N ILE A 8 -9.29 6.00 6.83
CA ILE A 8 -10.23 5.29 5.94
C ILE A 8 -9.47 4.41 4.94
N ALA A 9 -8.40 4.91 4.34
CA ALA A 9 -7.57 4.14 3.41
C ALA A 9 -6.97 2.91 4.10
N CYS A 10 -6.40 3.07 5.29
CA CYS A 10 -5.84 1.98 6.07
C CYS A 10 -6.92 0.93 6.44
N LEU A 11 -8.11 1.37 6.87
CA LEU A 11 -9.22 0.48 7.18
C LEU A 11 -9.67 -0.31 5.94
N LEU A 12 -9.78 0.35 4.80
CA LEU A 12 -10.17 -0.27 3.54
C LEU A 12 -9.16 -1.34 3.12
N THR A 13 -7.85 -1.04 3.22
CA THR A 13 -6.78 -2.01 2.94
C THR A 13 -6.88 -3.23 3.85
N CYS A 14 -7.06 -3.02 5.16
CA CYS A 14 -7.26 -4.12 6.12
C CYS A 14 -8.45 -5.02 5.76
N ILE A 15 -9.58 -4.43 5.34
CA ILE A 15 -10.78 -5.18 4.95
C ILE A 15 -10.50 -5.99 3.68
N ILE A 16 -9.89 -5.40 2.66
CA ILE A 16 -9.56 -6.07 1.40
C ILE A 16 -8.66 -7.27 1.66
N GLU A 17 -7.62 -7.10 2.46
CA GLU A 17 -6.69 -8.17 2.79
C GLU A 17 -7.33 -9.29 3.59
N ALA A 18 -8.16 -8.97 4.59
CA ALA A 18 -8.90 -9.97 5.34
C ALA A 18 -9.85 -10.77 4.42
N CYS A 19 -10.54 -10.11 3.49
CA CYS A 19 -11.38 -10.76 2.49
C CYS A 19 -10.58 -11.68 1.56
N MET A 20 -9.37 -11.25 1.14
CA MET A 20 -8.49 -12.06 0.31
C MET A 20 -7.99 -13.29 1.05
N LEU A 21 -7.56 -13.17 2.31
CA LEU A 21 -7.15 -14.31 3.12
C LEU A 21 -8.30 -15.31 3.28
N PHE A 22 -9.49 -14.82 3.52
CA PHE A 22 -10.69 -15.65 3.61
C PHE A 22 -10.98 -16.38 2.27
N ALA A 23 -10.89 -15.69 1.15
CA ALA A 23 -11.07 -16.26 -0.19
C ALA A 23 -9.99 -17.31 -0.54
N MET A 24 -8.77 -17.14 0.01
CA MET A 24 -7.68 -18.11 -0.13
C MET A 24 -7.77 -19.28 0.87
N HIS A 25 -8.88 -19.41 1.59
CA HIS A 25 -9.11 -20.43 2.63
C HIS A 25 -8.18 -20.38 3.84
N TYR A 26 -7.48 -19.26 4.08
CA TYR A 26 -6.76 -19.03 5.31
C TYR A 26 -7.73 -18.59 6.43
N GLN A 27 -8.61 -19.49 6.84
CA GLN A 27 -9.66 -19.22 7.84
C GLN A 27 -9.13 -19.22 9.29
N ALA A 28 -7.88 -19.55 9.50
CA ALA A 28 -7.29 -19.51 10.84
C ALA A 28 -7.21 -18.04 11.32
N ASN A 29 -7.77 -17.75 12.50
CA ASN A 29 -7.72 -16.42 13.13
C ASN A 29 -6.31 -15.83 13.19
N LYS A 30 -5.28 -16.70 13.23
CA LYS A 30 -3.87 -16.31 13.24
C LYS A 30 -3.44 -15.56 11.98
N TRP A 31 -3.86 -16.00 10.79
CA TRP A 31 -3.53 -15.33 9.52
C TRP A 31 -4.21 -13.97 9.39
N ILE A 32 -5.48 -13.91 9.77
CA ILE A 32 -6.24 -12.65 9.74
C ILE A 32 -5.65 -11.66 10.74
N LEU A 33 -5.34 -12.11 11.97
CA LEU A 33 -4.72 -11.26 12.98
C LEU A 33 -3.34 -10.79 12.54
N ALA A 34 -2.52 -11.67 11.95
CA ALA A 34 -1.22 -11.33 11.41
C ALA A 34 -1.33 -10.25 10.33
N SER A 35 -2.22 -10.42 9.35
CA SER A 35 -2.46 -9.43 8.30
C SER A 35 -2.91 -8.09 8.88
N LEU A 36 -3.87 -8.07 9.79
CA LEU A 36 -4.36 -6.83 10.40
C LEU A 36 -3.23 -6.06 11.13
N VAL A 37 -2.43 -6.76 11.95
CA VAL A 37 -1.33 -6.13 12.70
C VAL A 37 -0.24 -5.65 11.75
N CYS A 38 0.17 -6.49 10.80
CA CYS A 38 1.22 -6.14 9.84
C CYS A 38 0.79 -4.96 8.97
N ASN A 39 -0.41 -5.02 8.41
CA ASN A 39 -0.94 -3.97 7.55
C ASN A 39 -1.09 -2.62 8.29
N LEU A 40 -1.55 -2.65 9.55
CA LEU A 40 -1.62 -1.43 10.35
C LEU A 40 -0.23 -0.80 10.52
N LEU A 41 0.79 -1.61 10.84
CA LEU A 41 2.16 -1.12 11.05
C LEU A 41 2.78 -0.62 9.74
N THR A 42 2.65 -1.38 8.66
CA THR A 42 3.24 -1.04 7.37
C THR A 42 2.56 0.17 6.73
N ASN A 43 1.24 0.27 6.77
CA ASN A 43 0.50 1.44 6.26
C ASN A 43 0.84 2.72 7.02
N ILE A 44 0.90 2.67 8.36
CA ILE A 44 1.31 3.85 9.14
C ILE A 44 2.73 4.26 8.75
N SER A 45 3.66 3.31 8.64
CA SER A 45 5.04 3.58 8.27
C SER A 45 5.15 4.17 6.86
N LEU A 46 4.45 3.59 5.88
CA LEU A 46 4.42 4.10 4.51
C LEU A 46 3.86 5.52 4.43
N ASN A 47 2.75 5.78 5.10
CA ASN A 47 2.10 7.10 5.10
C ASN A 47 2.94 8.18 5.80
N LEU A 48 3.88 7.82 6.66
CA LEU A 48 4.84 8.74 7.26
C LEU A 48 6.08 8.93 6.39
N ILE A 49 6.61 7.86 5.82
CA ILE A 49 7.87 7.86 5.07
C ILE A 49 7.68 8.43 3.66
N TYR A 50 6.62 8.02 2.95
CA TYR A 50 6.42 8.42 1.56
C TYR A 50 6.36 9.94 1.35
N PRO A 51 5.61 10.74 2.14
CA PRO A 51 5.62 12.20 2.00
C PRO A 51 6.99 12.82 2.27
N ALA A 52 7.77 12.27 3.20
CA ALA A 52 9.12 12.75 3.48
C ALA A 52 10.07 12.48 2.31
N VAL A 53 9.96 11.31 1.69
CA VAL A 53 10.73 10.93 0.50
C VAL A 53 10.32 11.80 -0.70
N ASP A 54 9.04 11.98 -0.94
CA ASP A 54 8.51 12.83 -2.03
C ASP A 54 8.99 14.29 -1.87
N TYR A 55 8.94 14.82 -0.65
CA TYR A 55 9.46 16.15 -0.33
C TYR A 55 10.97 16.27 -0.61
N LEU A 56 11.77 15.27 -0.22
CA LEU A 56 13.21 15.26 -0.50
C LEU A 56 13.50 15.25 -2.01
N PHE A 57 12.76 14.45 -2.78
CA PHE A 57 12.92 14.43 -4.24
C PHE A 57 12.55 15.76 -4.89
N THR A 58 11.48 16.41 -4.43
CA THR A 58 11.08 17.73 -4.95
C THR A 58 12.11 18.82 -4.62
N MET A 59 12.84 18.70 -3.51
CA MET A 59 13.90 19.62 -3.14
C MET A 59 15.22 19.40 -3.91
N ILE A 60 15.54 18.13 -4.23
CA ILE A 60 16.79 17.77 -4.92
C ILE A 60 16.69 18.00 -6.44
N LEU A 61 15.52 17.75 -7.02
CA LEU A 61 15.31 17.97 -8.45
C LEU A 61 14.99 19.45 -8.70
N PRO A 62 15.83 20.20 -9.40
CA PRO A 62 15.56 21.60 -9.67
C PRO A 62 14.26 21.74 -10.47
N ASN A 63 13.41 22.67 -10.06
CA ASN A 63 12.11 22.99 -10.66
C ASN A 63 12.27 23.70 -12.03
N THR A 64 12.99 23.09 -12.96
CA THR A 64 13.37 23.66 -14.26
C THR A 64 12.47 23.20 -15.41
N GLY A 65 11.14 23.23 -15.21
CA GLY A 65 10.17 23.05 -16.30
C GLY A 65 9.40 21.71 -16.27
N ILE A 66 8.56 21.50 -17.29
CA ILE A 66 7.62 20.37 -17.41
C ILE A 66 8.34 19.00 -17.35
N PHE A 67 9.57 18.94 -17.88
CA PHE A 67 10.36 17.69 -17.90
C PHE A 67 10.82 17.27 -16.50
N SER A 68 11.23 18.20 -15.66
CA SER A 68 11.63 17.91 -14.27
C SER A 68 10.45 17.50 -13.41
N PHE A 69 9.26 18.08 -13.66
CA PHE A 69 8.02 17.69 -12.99
C PHE A 69 7.62 16.23 -13.34
N ALA A 70 7.63 15.88 -14.63
CA ALA A 70 7.32 14.53 -15.08
C ALA A 70 8.33 13.49 -14.55
N LEU A 71 9.63 13.84 -14.53
CA LEU A 71 10.69 12.99 -14.02
C LEU A 71 10.57 12.78 -12.50
N GLY A 72 10.25 13.83 -11.75
CA GLY A 72 10.01 13.76 -10.30
C GLY A 72 8.88 12.81 -9.95
N HIS A 73 7.75 12.90 -10.66
CA HIS A 73 6.63 11.97 -10.46
C HIS A 73 6.99 10.53 -10.84
N PHE A 74 7.73 10.33 -11.94
CA PHE A 74 8.18 9.00 -12.31
C PHE A 74 9.05 8.36 -11.23
N PHE A 75 10.03 9.10 -10.68
CA PHE A 75 10.84 8.61 -9.57
C PHE A 75 10.01 8.36 -8.31
N GLY A 76 9.03 9.23 -7.99
CA GLY A 76 8.11 9.02 -6.89
C GLY A 76 7.35 7.70 -7.00
N TYR A 77 6.83 7.37 -8.19
CA TYR A 77 6.18 6.08 -8.44
C TYR A 77 7.14 4.89 -8.33
N CYS A 78 8.36 5.01 -8.83
CA CYS A 78 9.37 3.96 -8.68
C CYS A 78 9.68 3.68 -7.20
N VAL A 79 9.82 4.72 -6.39
CA VAL A 79 10.05 4.59 -4.95
C VAL A 79 8.84 3.95 -4.27
N LEU A 80 7.62 4.36 -4.62
CA LEU A 80 6.40 3.76 -4.08
C LEU A 80 6.36 2.24 -4.34
N VAL A 81 6.62 1.82 -5.59
CA VAL A 81 6.65 0.39 -5.94
C VAL A 81 7.75 -0.36 -5.16
N LEU A 82 8.94 0.24 -5.00
CA LEU A 82 10.00 -0.36 -4.21
C LEU A 82 9.63 -0.50 -2.73
N MET A 83 8.95 0.49 -2.17
CA MET A 83 8.45 0.44 -0.80
C MET A 83 7.39 -0.66 -0.63
N GLU A 84 6.47 -0.82 -1.57
CA GLU A 84 5.47 -1.90 -1.57
C GLU A 84 6.13 -3.29 -1.63
N VAL A 85 7.17 -3.46 -2.46
CA VAL A 85 7.96 -4.69 -2.48
C VAL A 85 8.62 -4.94 -1.11
N GLY A 86 9.18 -3.90 -0.50
CA GLY A 86 9.75 -3.97 0.85
C GLY A 86 8.72 -4.39 1.91
N VAL A 87 7.50 -3.86 1.82
CA VAL A 87 6.37 -4.23 2.69
C VAL A 87 6.06 -5.71 2.59
N VAL A 88 5.98 -6.27 1.37
CA VAL A 88 5.71 -7.70 1.16
C VAL A 88 6.73 -8.59 1.89
N PHE A 89 8.02 -8.25 1.84
CA PHE A 89 9.05 -9.01 2.55
C PHE A 89 8.96 -8.82 4.07
N LEU A 90 8.72 -7.61 4.53
CA LEU A 90 8.58 -7.28 5.94
C LEU A 90 7.39 -8.02 6.56
N GLU A 91 6.24 -8.00 5.91
CA GLU A 91 5.05 -8.71 6.36
C GLU A 91 5.22 -10.22 6.35
N ALA A 92 5.83 -10.79 5.29
CA ALA A 92 6.14 -12.22 5.25
C ALA A 92 7.05 -12.65 6.42
N TRP A 93 7.95 -11.78 6.83
CA TRP A 93 8.78 -12.00 8.02
C TRP A 93 7.96 -11.87 9.30
N MET A 94 7.15 -10.82 9.43
CA MET A 94 6.29 -10.58 10.59
C MET A 94 5.23 -11.67 10.78
N TYR A 95 4.67 -12.22 9.69
CA TYR A 95 3.76 -13.36 9.75
C TYR A 95 4.37 -14.55 10.48
N GLY A 96 5.70 -14.68 10.49
CA GLY A 96 6.39 -15.72 11.24
C GLY A 96 6.16 -15.69 12.75
N PHE A 97 5.81 -14.55 13.32
CA PHE A 97 5.48 -14.44 14.75
C PHE A 97 4.09 -14.99 15.09
N PHE A 98 3.18 -15.00 14.13
CA PHE A 98 1.79 -15.43 14.30
C PHE A 98 1.55 -16.82 13.74
N VAL A 99 2.22 -17.16 12.64
CA VAL A 99 2.02 -18.40 11.88
C VAL A 99 3.39 -19.06 11.68
N ALA A 100 4.00 -19.46 12.79
CA ALA A 100 5.34 -20.07 12.80
C ALA A 100 5.40 -21.40 12.02
N ASP A 101 4.26 -22.13 11.96
CA ASP A 101 4.16 -23.42 11.31
C ASP A 101 4.23 -23.34 9.77
N ALA A 102 3.93 -22.17 9.20
CA ALA A 102 3.99 -21.96 7.75
C ALA A 102 5.42 -21.64 7.28
N PRO A 103 5.91 -22.28 6.20
CA PRO A 103 7.23 -21.99 5.65
C PRO A 103 7.28 -20.55 5.11
N PHE A 104 8.48 -19.94 5.13
CA PHE A 104 8.67 -18.55 4.67
C PHE A 104 8.15 -18.32 3.24
N ARG A 105 8.32 -19.29 2.34
CA ARG A 105 7.83 -19.22 0.96
C ARG A 105 6.31 -19.06 0.89
N GLU A 106 5.57 -19.75 1.74
CA GLU A 106 4.11 -19.63 1.81
C GLU A 106 3.72 -18.26 2.35
N ARG A 107 4.33 -17.79 3.43
CA ARG A 107 4.11 -16.47 4.00
C ARG A 107 4.39 -15.36 3.00
N LEU A 108 5.50 -15.46 2.26
CA LEU A 108 5.89 -14.51 1.21
C LEU A 108 4.88 -14.51 0.06
N SER A 109 4.46 -15.69 -0.42
CA SER A 109 3.45 -15.82 -1.47
C SER A 109 2.10 -15.23 -1.04
N THR A 110 1.71 -15.43 0.22
CA THR A 110 0.47 -14.91 0.78
C THR A 110 0.53 -13.39 0.90
N SER A 111 1.57 -12.84 1.52
CA SER A 111 1.77 -11.40 1.62
C SER A 111 1.80 -10.74 0.23
N ALA A 112 2.52 -11.31 -0.74
CA ALA A 112 2.58 -10.78 -2.09
C ALA A 112 1.21 -10.71 -2.78
N LYS A 113 0.40 -11.76 -2.65
CA LYS A 113 -0.94 -11.80 -3.26
C LYS A 113 -1.89 -10.79 -2.61
N VAL A 114 -1.87 -10.71 -1.30
CA VAL A 114 -2.76 -9.86 -0.52
C VAL A 114 -2.41 -8.38 -0.78
N ASN A 115 -1.13 -8.01 -0.68
CA ASN A 115 -0.67 -6.65 -0.95
C ASN A 115 -0.88 -6.24 -2.42
N ALA A 116 -0.57 -7.11 -3.40
CA ALA A 116 -0.83 -6.81 -4.80
C ALA A 116 -2.31 -6.54 -5.07
N THR A 117 -3.21 -7.30 -4.45
CA THR A 117 -4.66 -7.10 -4.61
C THR A 117 -5.11 -5.78 -3.99
N SER A 118 -4.70 -5.48 -2.76
CA SER A 118 -5.06 -4.23 -2.08
C SER A 118 -4.50 -3.01 -2.83
N PHE A 119 -3.27 -3.09 -3.34
CA PHE A 119 -2.64 -2.04 -4.13
C PHE A 119 -3.40 -1.79 -5.45
N ILE A 120 -3.72 -2.83 -6.22
CA ILE A 120 -4.47 -2.71 -7.49
C ILE A 120 -5.86 -2.12 -7.24
N LEU A 121 -6.59 -2.61 -6.23
CA LEU A 121 -7.90 -2.08 -5.87
C LEU A 121 -7.81 -0.63 -5.40
N GLY A 122 -6.80 -0.27 -4.62
CA GLY A 122 -6.52 1.11 -4.21
C GLY A 122 -6.31 2.03 -5.41
N LEU A 123 -5.53 1.61 -6.41
CA LEU A 123 -5.34 2.37 -7.66
C LEU A 123 -6.65 2.55 -8.44
N ILE A 124 -7.46 1.51 -8.55
CA ILE A 124 -8.77 1.58 -9.25
C ILE A 124 -9.69 2.57 -8.55
N ILE A 125 -9.83 2.47 -7.22
CA ILE A 125 -10.69 3.36 -6.42
C ILE A 125 -10.22 4.81 -6.55
N THR A 126 -8.92 5.06 -6.42
CA THR A 126 -8.34 6.40 -6.54
C THR A 126 -8.59 6.99 -7.93
N SER A 127 -8.36 6.19 -8.98
CA SER A 127 -8.58 6.62 -10.37
C SER A 127 -10.06 6.93 -10.63
N ALA A 128 -10.98 6.07 -10.16
CA ALA A 128 -12.42 6.29 -10.29
C ALA A 128 -12.87 7.56 -9.55
N THR A 129 -12.36 7.80 -8.36
CA THR A 129 -12.66 8.99 -7.57
C THR A 129 -12.18 10.26 -8.27
N LEU A 130 -10.97 10.26 -8.82
CA LEU A 130 -10.43 11.40 -9.57
C LEU A 130 -11.24 11.68 -10.84
N CYS A 131 -11.69 10.65 -11.56
CA CYS A 131 -12.56 10.81 -12.71
C CYS A 131 -13.92 11.41 -12.31
N ALA A 132 -14.54 10.90 -11.25
CA ALA A 132 -15.83 11.40 -10.75
C ALA A 132 -15.76 12.87 -10.31
N CYS A 133 -14.66 13.29 -9.68
CA CYS A 133 -14.46 14.68 -9.26
C CYS A 133 -14.23 15.67 -10.42
N ARG A 134 -13.78 15.17 -11.60
CA ARG A 134 -13.54 16.03 -12.78
C ARG A 134 -14.78 16.26 -13.65
N LEU A 135 -15.77 15.36 -13.59
CA LEU A 135 -16.99 15.45 -14.41
C LEU A 135 -17.80 16.75 -14.23
N PRO A 136 -17.98 17.34 -13.03
CA PRO A 136 -18.77 18.57 -12.88
C PRO A 136 -18.10 19.84 -13.42
N TYR A 137 -16.83 19.81 -13.82
CA TYR A 137 -16.15 21.00 -14.37
C TYR A 137 -16.31 21.18 -15.90
N TYR A 138 -16.90 20.20 -16.58
CA TYR A 138 -17.08 20.21 -18.06
C TYR A 138 -18.55 20.11 -18.48
N ALA A 139 -19.49 20.17 -17.56
CA ALA A 139 -20.92 20.26 -17.80
C ALA A 139 -21.43 21.66 -17.50
#